data_a910d0d5de931c451ea82e5c45ad1d99
#
_entry.id   a910d0d5de931c451ea82e5c45ad1d99
#
_cell.length_a   1.000
_cell.length_b   1.000
_cell.length_c   1.000
_cell.angle_alpha   90.00
_cell.angle_beta   90.00
_cell.angle_gamma   90.00
#
_symmetry.space_group_name_H-M   'P 1'
#
loop_
_entity.id
_entity.type
_entity.pdbx_description
1 polymer ?
#
loop_
_entity_poly.entity_id
_entity_poly.type
_entity_poly.pdbx_seq_one_letter_code
_entity_poly.pdbx_strand_id
1 'polypeptide(L)'
;LYAPTVVTGIHQMYTAIDIGQIAKYGVTYWLPLASAANVAQGAAALAVGIKSKDKKIKSLALPSSLSAFMGITEPAIFGVNLRFFKPFIAGCIGGGCGALYASLVHLGAKGTGVTGIFGILLCLNQPLQYLIEMVIAVGAAFAISFVIYKDAEPKAVTADVTETTGTTETVENIEIADNNKAEETLTSPVNGTQISLSEVVDETFASEMLGTTVAVEPADGKIVAPCDGEVSNIFET
;
A
#
# COMPACT_ATOMS: atom_id res chain seq x y z
N LEU A 1 -16.35 -1.29 -2.18
CA LEU A 1 -15.82 -2.26 -3.17
C LEU A 1 -14.57 -1.77 -3.90
N TYR A 2 -14.35 -0.44 -4.07
CA TYR A 2 -13.22 0.08 -4.84
C TYR A 2 -11.85 -0.38 -4.29
N ALA A 3 -11.57 -0.19 -2.99
CA ALA A 3 -10.30 -0.58 -2.41
C ALA A 3 -9.96 -2.09 -2.56
N PRO A 4 -10.90 -3.04 -2.36
CA PRO A 4 -10.67 -4.44 -2.73
C PRO A 4 -10.29 -4.67 -4.19
N THR A 5 -10.86 -3.91 -5.13
CA THR A 5 -10.49 -4.04 -6.55
C THR A 5 -9.14 -3.42 -6.88
N VAL A 6 -8.66 -2.47 -6.09
CA VAL A 6 -7.27 -1.98 -6.16
C VAL A 6 -6.30 -3.09 -5.78
N VAL A 7 -6.59 -3.85 -4.70
CA VAL A 7 -5.76 -4.97 -4.26
C VAL A 7 -5.63 -6.06 -5.31
N THR A 8 -6.70 -6.32 -6.06
CA THR A 8 -6.68 -7.31 -7.16
C THR A 8 -6.17 -6.76 -8.50
N GLY A 9 -5.85 -5.46 -8.57
CA GLY A 9 -5.36 -4.81 -9.80
C GLY A 9 -6.43 -4.51 -10.86
N ILE A 10 -7.66 -4.98 -10.70
CA ILE A 10 -8.73 -4.84 -11.71
C ILE A 10 -9.40 -3.46 -11.69
N HIS A 11 -9.02 -2.55 -10.78
CA HIS A 11 -9.62 -1.23 -10.64
C HIS A 11 -9.48 -0.34 -11.90
N GLN A 12 -8.52 -0.63 -12.78
CA GLN A 12 -8.35 0.11 -14.03
C GLN A 12 -9.57 -0.01 -14.98
N MET A 13 -10.37 -1.07 -14.84
CA MET A 13 -11.61 -1.23 -15.60
C MET A 13 -12.61 -0.09 -15.39
N TYR A 14 -12.56 0.59 -14.24
CA TYR A 14 -13.48 1.69 -13.93
C TYR A 14 -13.29 2.92 -14.81
N THR A 15 -12.11 3.10 -15.43
CA THR A 15 -11.88 4.15 -16.41
C THR A 15 -12.82 4.03 -17.62
N ALA A 16 -13.13 2.81 -18.05
CA ALA A 16 -14.09 2.59 -19.14
C ALA A 16 -15.52 3.00 -18.71
N ILE A 17 -15.89 2.79 -17.43
CA ILE A 17 -17.18 3.24 -16.88
C ILE A 17 -17.24 4.75 -16.86
N ASP A 18 -16.19 5.44 -16.40
CA ASP A 18 -16.10 6.89 -16.39
C ASP A 18 -16.30 7.47 -17.79
N ILE A 19 -15.55 6.98 -18.77
CA ILE A 19 -15.66 7.44 -20.17
C ILE A 19 -17.06 7.21 -20.71
N GLY A 20 -17.64 6.03 -20.45
CA GLY A 20 -19.00 5.70 -20.91
C GLY A 20 -20.06 6.59 -20.27
N GLN A 21 -19.93 6.92 -18.99
CA GLN A 21 -20.85 7.82 -18.30
C GLN A 21 -20.71 9.26 -18.81
N ILE A 22 -19.50 9.75 -18.99
CA ILE A 22 -19.24 11.09 -19.53
C ILE A 22 -19.83 11.21 -20.95
N ALA A 23 -19.65 10.21 -21.80
CA ALA A 23 -20.19 10.21 -23.15
C ALA A 23 -21.73 10.23 -23.17
N LYS A 24 -22.37 9.56 -22.21
CA LYS A 24 -23.84 9.43 -22.16
C LYS A 24 -24.52 10.56 -21.40
N TYR A 25 -23.94 11.00 -20.28
CA TYR A 25 -24.56 11.92 -19.33
C TYR A 25 -23.85 13.26 -19.22
N GLY A 26 -22.69 13.44 -19.85
CA GLY A 26 -21.84 14.62 -19.70
C GLY A 26 -21.07 14.69 -18.37
N VAL A 27 -21.28 13.74 -17.49
CA VAL A 27 -20.61 13.61 -16.18
C VAL A 27 -20.42 12.14 -15.83
N THR A 28 -19.42 11.84 -15.00
CA THR A 28 -19.30 10.55 -14.36
C THR A 28 -19.68 10.63 -12.89
N TYR A 29 -20.44 9.67 -12.42
CA TYR A 29 -20.79 9.48 -11.00
C TYR A 29 -19.84 8.54 -10.28
N TRP A 30 -18.96 7.84 -11.02
CA TRP A 30 -18.04 6.87 -10.46
C TRP A 30 -16.80 7.52 -9.82
N LEU A 31 -16.27 8.58 -10.43
CA LEU A 31 -15.05 9.24 -9.95
C LEU A 31 -15.17 9.79 -8.52
N PRO A 32 -16.26 10.44 -8.11
CA PRO A 32 -16.44 10.83 -6.70
C PRO A 32 -16.38 9.62 -5.76
N LEU A 33 -17.07 8.52 -6.09
CA LEU A 33 -17.08 7.29 -5.29
C LEU A 33 -15.67 6.71 -5.12
N ALA A 34 -14.86 6.72 -6.18
CA ALA A 34 -13.46 6.31 -6.13
C ALA A 34 -12.63 7.26 -5.27
N SER A 35 -12.87 8.57 -5.37
CA SER A 35 -12.20 9.60 -4.57
C SER A 35 -12.49 9.43 -3.07
N ALA A 36 -13.75 9.19 -2.69
CA ALA A 36 -14.13 8.87 -1.30
C ALA A 36 -13.38 7.64 -0.78
N ALA A 37 -13.26 6.59 -1.59
CA ALA A 37 -12.54 5.39 -1.21
C ALA A 37 -11.04 5.66 -1.01
N ASN A 38 -10.42 6.46 -1.88
CA ASN A 38 -9.00 6.79 -1.82
C ASN A 38 -8.67 7.58 -0.55
N VAL A 39 -9.40 8.66 -0.27
CA VAL A 39 -9.15 9.47 0.93
C VAL A 39 -9.48 8.71 2.22
N ALA A 40 -10.46 7.81 2.19
CA ALA A 40 -10.77 6.96 3.32
C ALA A 40 -9.62 5.99 3.65
N GLN A 41 -8.96 5.40 2.65
CA GLN A 41 -7.77 4.57 2.86
C GLN A 41 -6.62 5.41 3.41
N GLY A 42 -6.44 6.64 2.92
CA GLY A 42 -5.48 7.60 3.46
C GLY A 42 -5.74 7.93 4.93
N ALA A 43 -7.00 8.21 5.27
CA ALA A 43 -7.41 8.52 6.64
C ALA A 43 -7.23 7.33 7.61
N ALA A 44 -7.48 6.12 7.12
CA ALA A 44 -7.23 4.90 7.89
C ALA A 44 -5.73 4.71 8.19
N ALA A 45 -4.86 4.94 7.19
CA ALA A 45 -3.41 4.90 7.37
C ALA A 45 -2.91 6.04 8.27
N LEU A 46 -3.49 7.24 8.16
CA LEU A 46 -3.20 8.36 9.04
C LEU A 46 -3.47 8.03 10.52
N ALA A 47 -4.61 7.40 10.80
CA ALA A 47 -4.96 6.97 12.14
C ALA A 47 -3.93 5.97 12.72
N VAL A 48 -3.42 5.06 11.89
CA VAL A 48 -2.32 4.15 12.26
C VAL A 48 -1.07 4.95 12.58
N GLY A 49 -0.66 5.86 11.69
CA GLY A 49 0.55 6.67 11.85
C GLY A 49 0.51 7.54 13.12
N ILE A 50 -0.64 8.10 13.48
CA ILE A 50 -0.79 8.91 14.70
C ILE A 50 -0.76 8.03 15.94
N LYS A 51 -1.49 6.90 15.92
CA LYS A 51 -1.69 6.06 17.11
C LYS A 51 -0.51 5.12 17.39
N SER A 52 0.21 4.68 16.37
CA SER A 52 1.34 3.77 16.55
C SER A 52 2.46 4.39 17.39
N LYS A 53 3.09 3.58 18.23
CA LYS A 53 4.29 3.94 19.00
C LYS A 53 5.58 3.62 18.24
N ASP A 54 5.49 2.74 17.24
CA ASP A 54 6.63 2.34 16.44
C ASP A 54 7.00 3.45 15.44
N LYS A 55 8.26 3.92 15.52
CA LYS A 55 8.78 4.96 14.63
C LYS A 55 8.82 4.52 13.17
N LYS A 56 9.10 3.24 12.89
CA LYS A 56 9.12 2.69 11.53
C LYS A 56 7.72 2.71 10.91
N ILE A 57 6.69 2.35 11.68
CA ILE A 57 5.30 2.41 11.21
C ILE A 57 4.88 3.86 10.97
N LYS A 58 5.25 4.80 11.84
CA LYS A 58 4.95 6.22 11.66
C LYS A 58 5.59 6.79 10.40
N SER A 59 6.87 6.52 10.18
CA SER A 59 7.61 7.02 9.01
C SER A 59 7.07 6.50 7.70
N LEU A 60 6.44 5.33 7.69
CA LEU A 60 5.76 4.77 6.53
C LEU A 60 4.32 5.30 6.39
N ALA A 61 3.55 5.29 7.48
CA ALA A 61 2.11 5.56 7.44
C ALA A 61 1.78 7.02 7.11
N LEU A 62 2.57 7.99 7.61
CA LEU A 62 2.29 9.40 7.37
C LEU A 62 2.48 9.81 5.90
N PRO A 63 3.61 9.51 5.22
CA PRO A 63 3.76 9.79 3.80
C PRO A 63 2.76 9.03 2.94
N SER A 64 2.50 7.76 3.26
CA SER A 64 1.53 6.93 2.54
C SER A 64 0.11 7.49 2.64
N SER A 65 -0.26 8.02 3.81
CA SER A 65 -1.54 8.71 3.99
C SER A 65 -1.65 9.95 3.10
N LEU A 66 -0.60 10.78 3.08
CA LEU A 66 -0.56 11.97 2.23
C LEU A 66 -0.69 11.60 0.74
N SER A 67 0.04 10.57 0.30
CA SER A 67 -0.06 10.03 -1.06
C SER A 67 -1.49 9.64 -1.41
N ALA A 68 -2.20 8.94 -0.51
CA ALA A 68 -3.57 8.51 -0.71
C ALA A 68 -4.56 9.69 -0.78
N PHE A 69 -4.36 10.74 0.00
CA PHE A 69 -5.14 11.98 -0.12
C PHE A 69 -4.94 12.66 -1.47
N MET A 70 -3.79 12.50 -2.09
CA MET A 70 -3.51 12.99 -3.45
C MET A 70 -4.03 12.04 -4.55
N GLY A 71 -4.63 10.91 -4.19
CA GLY A 71 -5.23 9.96 -5.12
C GLY A 71 -4.39 8.72 -5.41
N ILE A 72 -3.18 8.60 -4.87
CA ILE A 72 -2.27 7.45 -5.04
C ILE A 72 -2.35 6.59 -3.78
N THR A 73 -3.13 5.53 -3.82
CA THR A 73 -3.51 4.76 -2.63
C THR A 73 -2.66 3.53 -2.34
N GLU A 74 -1.88 3.09 -3.31
CA GLU A 74 -1.09 1.87 -3.22
C GLU A 74 -0.17 1.85 -1.98
N PRO A 75 0.60 2.91 -1.68
CA PRO A 75 1.45 2.91 -0.48
C PRO A 75 0.65 2.78 0.82
N ALA A 76 -0.53 3.41 0.90
CA ALA A 76 -1.38 3.32 2.08
C ALA A 76 -2.05 1.95 2.22
N ILE A 77 -2.52 1.38 1.10
CA ILE A 77 -3.21 0.09 1.10
C ILE A 77 -2.21 -1.04 1.39
N PHE A 78 -1.14 -1.15 0.61
CA PHE A 78 -0.20 -2.28 0.72
C PHE A 78 0.80 -2.09 1.86
N GLY A 79 1.34 -0.88 2.05
CA GLY A 79 2.35 -0.62 3.07
C GLY A 79 1.80 -0.60 4.49
N VAL A 80 0.54 -0.17 4.69
CA VAL A 80 -0.02 0.05 6.02
C VAL A 80 -1.31 -0.73 6.25
N ASN A 81 -2.36 -0.47 5.46
CA ASN A 81 -3.70 -0.90 5.80
C ASN A 81 -3.89 -2.42 5.72
N LEU A 82 -3.35 -3.08 4.69
CA LEU A 82 -3.40 -4.54 4.54
C LEU A 82 -2.49 -5.24 5.54
N ARG A 83 -1.36 -4.66 5.89
CA ARG A 83 -0.44 -5.22 6.89
C ARG A 83 -1.13 -5.44 8.24
N PHE A 84 -2.03 -4.53 8.64
CA PHE A 84 -2.81 -4.64 9.88
C PHE A 84 -4.23 -5.14 9.65
N PHE A 85 -4.70 -5.19 8.42
CA PHE A 85 -6.02 -5.59 7.94
C PHE A 85 -7.20 -4.76 8.49
N LYS A 86 -7.24 -4.48 9.79
CA LYS A 86 -8.29 -3.67 10.44
C LYS A 86 -8.42 -2.26 9.86
N PRO A 87 -7.31 -1.49 9.64
CA PRO A 87 -7.36 -0.20 8.97
C PRO A 87 -7.91 -0.30 7.53
N PHE A 88 -7.60 -1.37 6.80
CA PHE A 88 -8.15 -1.60 5.47
C PHE A 88 -9.67 -1.68 5.49
N ILE A 89 -10.24 -2.44 6.44
CA ILE A 89 -11.71 -2.54 6.62
C ILE A 89 -12.29 -1.18 7.01
N ALA A 90 -11.63 -0.44 7.92
CA ALA A 90 -12.05 0.90 8.31
C ALA A 90 -12.11 1.86 7.11
N GLY A 91 -11.10 1.83 6.24
CA GLY A 91 -11.07 2.59 5.00
C GLY A 91 -12.19 2.18 4.04
N CYS A 92 -12.50 0.88 3.92
CA CYS A 92 -13.61 0.40 3.10
C CYS A 92 -14.97 0.91 3.61
N ILE A 93 -15.18 0.91 4.93
CA ILE A 93 -16.42 1.41 5.55
C ILE A 93 -16.52 2.93 5.38
N GLY A 94 -15.45 3.67 5.70
CA GLY A 94 -15.44 5.13 5.56
C GLY A 94 -15.65 5.60 4.11
N GLY A 95 -14.98 4.94 3.16
CA GLY A 95 -15.20 5.18 1.73
C GLY A 95 -16.65 4.87 1.30
N GLY A 96 -17.26 3.82 1.89
CA GLY A 96 -18.68 3.49 1.70
C GLY A 96 -19.62 4.57 2.20
N CYS A 97 -19.33 5.19 3.36
CA CYS A 97 -20.11 6.30 3.90
C CYS A 97 -20.06 7.55 2.99
N GLY A 98 -18.85 7.92 2.53
CA GLY A 98 -18.70 9.03 1.57
C GLY A 98 -19.40 8.74 0.26
N ALA A 99 -19.21 7.56 -0.30
CA ALA A 99 -19.84 7.13 -1.55
C ALA A 99 -21.38 7.10 -1.45
N LEU A 100 -21.93 6.72 -0.30
CA LEU A 100 -23.36 6.77 -0.06
C LEU A 100 -23.87 8.22 -0.15
N TYR A 101 -23.19 9.16 0.51
CA TYR A 101 -23.53 10.57 0.42
C TYR A 101 -23.47 11.08 -1.03
N ALA A 102 -22.35 10.83 -1.74
CA ALA A 102 -22.18 11.23 -3.14
C ALA A 102 -23.31 10.70 -4.04
N SER A 103 -23.73 9.45 -3.81
CA SER A 103 -24.83 8.83 -4.55
C SER A 103 -26.18 9.50 -4.26
N LEU A 104 -26.44 9.87 -3.01
CA LEU A 104 -27.69 10.53 -2.62
C LEU A 104 -27.83 11.94 -3.21
N VAL A 105 -26.73 12.67 -3.31
CA VAL A 105 -26.72 14.04 -3.89
C VAL A 105 -26.45 14.04 -5.40
N HIS A 106 -26.32 12.86 -6.03
CA HIS A 106 -25.99 12.71 -7.46
C HIS A 106 -24.75 13.51 -7.85
N LEU A 107 -23.70 13.41 -7.03
CA LEU A 107 -22.44 14.11 -7.25
C LEU A 107 -21.76 13.60 -8.52
N GLY A 108 -21.57 14.48 -9.50
CA GLY A 108 -21.01 14.15 -10.80
C GLY A 108 -19.74 14.95 -11.12
N ALA A 109 -18.75 14.26 -11.67
CA ALA A 109 -17.50 14.86 -12.15
C ALA A 109 -17.55 15.03 -13.68
N LYS A 110 -17.03 16.15 -14.20
CA LYS A 110 -16.98 16.47 -15.63
C LYS A 110 -15.81 15.82 -16.39
N GLY A 111 -14.94 15.15 -15.70
CA GLY A 111 -13.76 14.49 -16.26
C GLY A 111 -13.36 13.28 -15.44
N THR A 112 -12.34 12.58 -15.88
CA THR A 112 -11.76 11.40 -15.22
C THR A 112 -10.25 11.54 -15.04
N GLY A 113 -9.64 10.65 -14.26
CA GLY A 113 -8.19 10.50 -14.12
C GLY A 113 -7.62 11.09 -12.85
N VAL A 114 -8.24 12.08 -12.20
CA VAL A 114 -7.73 12.70 -10.97
C VAL A 114 -8.70 12.45 -9.83
N THR A 115 -8.22 11.81 -8.77
CA THR A 115 -9.01 11.46 -7.58
C THR A 115 -8.45 12.12 -6.31
N GLY A 116 -8.98 11.79 -5.16
CA GLY A 116 -8.55 12.37 -3.90
C GLY A 116 -8.91 13.86 -3.79
N ILE A 117 -8.10 14.64 -3.08
CA ILE A 117 -8.37 16.07 -2.85
C ILE A 117 -8.42 16.84 -4.19
N PHE A 118 -7.57 16.50 -5.14
CA PHE A 118 -7.55 17.18 -6.44
C PHE A 118 -8.75 16.85 -7.34
N GLY A 119 -9.52 15.81 -7.03
CA GLY A 119 -10.76 15.50 -7.74
C GLY A 119 -11.80 16.62 -7.66
N ILE A 120 -11.66 17.56 -6.71
CA ILE A 120 -12.52 18.74 -6.61
C ILE A 120 -12.50 19.57 -7.90
N LEU A 121 -11.37 19.59 -8.62
CA LEU A 121 -11.23 20.31 -9.88
C LEU A 121 -12.13 19.75 -10.98
N LEU A 122 -12.49 18.49 -10.90
CA LEU A 122 -13.42 17.83 -11.84
C LEU A 122 -14.87 17.93 -11.38
N CYS A 123 -15.11 18.31 -10.12
CA CYS A 123 -16.41 18.44 -9.49
C CYS A 123 -16.80 19.92 -9.23
N LEU A 124 -16.29 20.87 -10.01
CA LEU A 124 -16.55 22.32 -9.85
C LEU A 124 -18.01 22.72 -10.04
N ASN A 125 -18.84 21.84 -10.56
CA ASN A 125 -20.29 22.01 -10.60
C ASN A 125 -20.95 21.84 -9.21
N GLN A 126 -20.34 21.09 -8.30
CA GLN A 126 -20.84 20.78 -6.95
C GLN A 126 -19.70 20.71 -5.93
N PRO A 127 -18.86 21.75 -5.79
CA PRO A 127 -17.65 21.67 -4.97
C PRO A 127 -17.93 21.49 -3.49
N LEU A 128 -19.03 22.07 -2.99
CA LEU A 128 -19.42 21.92 -1.58
C LEU A 128 -19.83 20.49 -1.25
N GLN A 129 -20.57 19.83 -2.13
CA GLN A 129 -20.95 18.43 -1.95
C GLN A 129 -19.74 17.52 -1.98
N TYR A 130 -18.77 17.81 -2.86
CA TYR A 130 -17.51 17.06 -2.90
C TYR A 130 -16.71 17.20 -1.59
N LEU A 131 -16.63 18.40 -1.01
CA LEU A 131 -15.97 18.60 0.28
C LEU A 131 -16.69 17.88 1.42
N ILE A 132 -18.03 17.90 1.44
CA ILE A 132 -18.80 17.18 2.46
C ILE A 132 -18.56 15.66 2.34
N GLU A 133 -18.56 15.12 1.12
CA GLU A 133 -18.21 13.73 0.85
C GLU A 133 -16.83 13.36 1.42
N MET A 134 -15.81 14.17 1.13
CA MET A 134 -14.46 13.98 1.65
C MET A 134 -14.43 13.96 3.18
N VAL A 135 -15.10 14.94 3.82
CA VAL A 135 -15.16 15.02 5.30
C VAL A 135 -15.82 13.79 5.89
N ILE A 136 -16.92 13.31 5.30
CA ILE A 136 -17.60 12.10 5.76
C ILE A 136 -16.69 10.87 5.61
N ALA A 137 -16.08 10.68 4.44
CA ALA A 137 -15.21 9.54 4.16
C ALA A 137 -14.00 9.51 5.09
N VAL A 138 -13.30 10.64 5.21
CA VAL A 138 -12.12 10.79 6.07
C VAL A 138 -12.49 10.62 7.55
N GLY A 139 -13.53 11.30 8.01
CA GLY A 139 -13.97 11.26 9.42
C GLY A 139 -14.37 9.86 9.86
N ALA A 140 -15.18 9.17 9.06
CA ALA A 140 -15.61 7.81 9.35
C ALA A 140 -14.42 6.82 9.34
N ALA A 141 -13.59 6.84 8.28
CA ALA A 141 -12.44 5.94 8.18
C ALA A 141 -11.44 6.17 9.30
N PHE A 142 -11.11 7.43 9.60
CA PHE A 142 -10.19 7.80 10.66
C PHE A 142 -10.70 7.33 12.03
N ALA A 143 -11.94 7.67 12.37
CA ALA A 143 -12.54 7.31 13.67
C ALA A 143 -12.57 5.80 13.87
N ILE A 144 -13.05 5.04 12.86
CA ILE A 144 -13.12 3.58 12.94
C ILE A 144 -11.71 2.99 13.06
N SER A 145 -10.78 3.41 12.19
CA SER A 145 -9.39 2.92 12.21
C SER A 145 -8.72 3.24 13.54
N PHE A 146 -8.89 4.46 14.06
CA PHE A 146 -8.31 4.88 15.34
C PHE A 146 -8.83 4.06 16.52
N VAL A 147 -10.10 3.68 16.52
CA VAL A 147 -10.70 2.84 17.58
C VAL A 147 -10.22 1.40 17.46
N ILE A 148 -10.27 0.82 16.25
CA ILE A 148 -10.03 -0.61 16.04
C ILE A 148 -8.53 -0.96 15.99
N TYR A 149 -7.69 -0.03 15.52
CA TYR A 149 -6.25 -0.24 15.50
C TYR A 149 -5.73 -0.34 16.93
N LYS A 150 -5.04 -1.41 17.22
CA LYS A 150 -4.25 -1.58 18.45
C LYS A 150 -2.81 -1.74 18.00
N ASP A 151 -1.90 -0.99 18.64
CA ASP A 151 -0.49 -1.29 18.48
C ASP A 151 -0.30 -2.78 18.76
N ALA A 152 0.26 -3.50 17.82
CA ALA A 152 0.85 -4.78 18.14
C ALA A 152 1.93 -4.46 19.17
N GLU A 153 1.82 -5.04 20.38
CA GLU A 153 2.97 -5.05 21.27
C GLU A 153 4.15 -5.49 20.42
N PRO A 154 5.29 -4.78 20.46
CA PRO A 154 6.47 -5.25 19.77
C PRO A 154 6.71 -6.65 20.31
N LYS A 155 6.43 -7.70 19.49
CA LYS A 155 7.06 -8.98 19.74
C LYS A 155 8.53 -8.61 19.72
N ALA A 156 9.14 -8.62 20.90
CA ALA A 156 10.56 -8.53 21.04
C ALA A 156 11.13 -9.68 20.20
N VAL A 157 11.45 -9.38 18.97
CA VAL A 157 12.47 -10.10 18.27
C VAL A 157 13.71 -9.67 19.03
N THR A 158 14.07 -10.45 20.02
CA THR A 158 15.42 -10.49 20.56
C THR A 158 16.28 -10.92 19.38
N ALA A 159 16.64 -9.94 18.56
CA ALA A 159 17.82 -10.06 17.73
C ALA A 159 18.98 -10.04 18.73
N ASP A 160 19.42 -11.21 19.06
CA ASP A 160 20.73 -11.42 19.68
C ASP A 160 21.72 -10.98 18.58
N VAL A 161 22.09 -9.70 18.63
CA VAL A 161 23.18 -9.17 17.81
C VAL A 161 24.45 -9.69 18.43
N THR A 162 24.79 -10.90 18.08
CA THR A 162 26.17 -11.37 18.23
C THR A 162 26.96 -10.68 17.14
N GLU A 163 27.74 -9.66 17.52
CA GLU A 163 28.83 -9.15 16.70
C GLU A 163 29.71 -10.32 16.28
N THR A 164 29.59 -10.75 15.05
CA THR A 164 30.54 -11.69 14.44
C THR A 164 31.36 -10.92 13.42
N THR A 165 32.57 -10.61 13.87
CA THR A 165 33.72 -10.15 13.10
C THR A 165 33.87 -10.99 11.84
N GLY A 166 34.11 -10.31 10.71
CA GLY A 166 34.21 -10.82 9.36
C GLY A 166 34.83 -12.21 9.17
N THR A 167 34.05 -13.05 8.56
CA THR A 167 34.58 -14.25 7.89
C THR A 167 33.81 -14.37 6.57
N THR A 168 34.58 -14.42 5.50
CA THR A 168 34.09 -14.62 4.12
C THR A 168 33.58 -16.06 4.02
N GLU A 169 32.27 -16.25 4.15
CA GLU A 169 31.66 -17.56 3.90
C GLU A 169 30.88 -17.51 2.59
N THR A 170 31.08 -18.51 1.77
CA THR A 170 30.35 -18.76 0.53
C THR A 170 28.94 -19.18 0.91
N VAL A 171 27.94 -18.35 0.58
CA VAL A 171 26.55 -18.61 0.97
C VAL A 171 25.94 -19.64 0.02
N GLU A 172 25.87 -20.89 0.45
CA GLU A 172 25.18 -21.96 -0.29
C GLU A 172 23.67 -22.04 0.07
N ASN A 173 23.26 -21.66 1.29
CA ASN A 173 21.86 -21.70 1.73
C ASN A 173 21.58 -20.60 2.77
N ILE A 174 20.51 -19.85 2.61
CA ILE A 174 20.00 -18.89 3.59
C ILE A 174 18.66 -19.41 4.11
N GLU A 175 18.59 -19.80 5.39
CA GLU A 175 17.35 -20.17 6.06
C GLU A 175 16.64 -18.91 6.58
N ILE A 176 15.44 -18.63 6.07
CA ILE A 176 14.56 -17.57 6.59
C ILE A 176 13.49 -18.23 7.45
N ALA A 177 13.67 -18.17 8.77
CA ALA A 177 12.69 -18.71 9.71
C ALA A 177 11.49 -17.78 9.86
N ASP A 178 10.35 -18.14 9.26
CA ASP A 178 9.05 -17.55 9.55
C ASP A 178 8.25 -18.51 10.46
N ASN A 179 8.00 -18.06 11.70
CA ASN A 179 7.35 -18.85 12.74
C ASN A 179 5.86 -19.04 12.44
N ASN A 180 5.46 -19.85 11.47
CA ASN A 180 4.22 -20.64 11.44
C ASN A 180 3.83 -21.26 10.08
N LYS A 181 4.76 -21.64 9.23
CA LYS A 181 4.50 -22.52 8.06
C LYS A 181 5.74 -23.34 7.76
N ALA A 182 5.58 -24.47 7.10
CA ALA A 182 6.65 -25.33 6.67
C ALA A 182 7.88 -24.52 6.23
N GLU A 183 9.03 -24.85 6.76
CA GLU A 183 10.32 -24.23 6.39
C GLU A 183 10.49 -24.37 4.87
N GLU A 184 10.31 -23.30 4.13
CA GLU A 184 10.66 -23.24 2.72
C GLU A 184 12.07 -22.69 2.61
N THR A 185 12.98 -23.51 2.14
CA THR A 185 14.37 -23.12 1.90
C THR A 185 14.46 -22.42 0.55
N LEU A 186 14.84 -21.15 0.55
CA LEU A 186 15.11 -20.39 -0.65
C LEU A 186 16.63 -20.37 -0.92
N THR A 187 17.02 -20.67 -2.14
CA THR A 187 18.42 -20.56 -2.57
C THR A 187 18.71 -19.14 -3.08
N SER A 188 19.94 -18.67 -2.95
CA SER A 188 20.33 -17.38 -3.50
C SER A 188 20.11 -17.38 -5.03
N PRO A 189 19.40 -16.37 -5.60
CA PRO A 189 19.18 -16.28 -7.03
C PRO A 189 20.44 -15.94 -7.83
N VAL A 190 21.53 -15.55 -7.16
CA VAL A 190 22.81 -15.20 -7.76
C VAL A 190 23.96 -15.81 -6.96
N ASN A 191 25.01 -16.22 -7.65
CA ASN A 191 26.27 -16.58 -7.01
C ASN A 191 27.04 -15.31 -6.66
N GLY A 192 27.44 -15.17 -5.40
CA GLY A 192 28.14 -13.98 -4.98
C GLY A 192 28.49 -13.97 -3.50
N THR A 193 28.94 -12.83 -3.02
CA THR A 193 29.26 -12.59 -1.62
C THR A 193 28.20 -11.78 -0.95
N GLN A 194 27.70 -12.22 0.20
CA GLN A 194 26.78 -11.42 1.00
C GLN A 194 27.48 -10.17 1.51
N ILE A 195 26.88 -9.02 1.29
CA ILE A 195 27.39 -7.73 1.76
C ILE A 195 26.52 -7.17 2.88
N SER A 196 27.10 -6.29 3.69
CA SER A 196 26.38 -5.60 4.75
C SER A 196 25.33 -4.65 4.17
N LEU A 197 24.17 -4.57 4.81
CA LEU A 197 23.13 -3.61 4.41
C LEU A 197 23.60 -2.14 4.47
N SER A 198 24.63 -1.84 5.25
CA SER A 198 25.27 -0.52 5.30
C SER A 198 26.03 -0.15 4.02
N GLU A 199 26.36 -1.12 3.18
CA GLU A 199 27.06 -0.94 1.90
C GLU A 199 26.09 -0.83 0.72
N VAL A 200 24.80 -1.09 0.96
CA VAL A 200 23.75 -0.96 -0.06
C VAL A 200 23.44 0.50 -0.31
N VAL A 201 23.58 0.94 -1.57
CA VAL A 201 23.41 2.34 -1.97
C VAL A 201 21.97 2.82 -1.87
N ASP A 202 20.99 1.92 -2.04
CA ASP A 202 19.57 2.25 -1.98
C ASP A 202 19.08 2.21 -0.52
N GLU A 203 18.70 3.38 0.01
CA GLU A 203 18.21 3.54 1.39
C GLU A 203 16.94 2.71 1.67
N THR A 204 16.13 2.43 0.68
CA THR A 204 14.88 1.66 0.85
C THR A 204 15.18 0.22 1.23
N PHE A 205 16.17 -0.38 0.59
CA PHE A 205 16.62 -1.73 0.89
C PHE A 205 17.57 -1.76 2.09
N ALA A 206 18.47 -0.79 2.22
CA ALA A 206 19.42 -0.69 3.35
C ALA A 206 18.70 -0.53 4.70
N SER A 207 17.54 0.15 4.73
CA SER A 207 16.74 0.36 5.94
C SER A 207 15.76 -0.77 6.28
N GLU A 208 15.72 -1.82 5.48
CA GLU A 208 14.75 -2.94 5.61
C GLU A 208 13.28 -2.48 5.68
N MET A 209 12.96 -1.35 5.05
CA MET A 209 11.62 -0.75 5.10
C MET A 209 10.54 -1.66 4.48
N LEU A 210 10.91 -2.45 3.49
CA LEU A 210 10.03 -3.38 2.77
C LEU A 210 10.02 -4.81 3.34
N GLY A 211 10.88 -5.11 4.31
CA GLY A 211 11.03 -6.44 4.92
C GLY A 211 12.48 -6.77 5.17
N THR A 212 12.74 -7.99 5.66
CA THR A 212 14.11 -8.48 5.84
C THR A 212 14.81 -8.55 4.50
N THR A 213 15.93 -7.85 4.38
CA THR A 213 16.70 -7.72 3.15
C THR A 213 18.02 -8.48 3.26
N VAL A 214 18.35 -9.24 2.23
CA VAL A 214 19.66 -9.86 2.05
C VAL A 214 20.27 -9.27 0.78
N ALA A 215 21.46 -8.69 0.90
CA ALA A 215 22.17 -8.10 -0.21
C ALA A 215 23.35 -9.00 -0.62
N VAL A 216 23.44 -9.28 -1.91
CA VAL A 216 24.50 -10.12 -2.47
C VAL A 216 25.18 -9.37 -3.62
N GLU A 217 26.49 -9.24 -3.57
CA GLU A 217 27.29 -8.75 -4.70
C GLU A 217 27.55 -9.92 -5.65
N PRO A 218 27.03 -9.87 -6.90
CA PRO A 218 27.13 -11.01 -7.80
C PRO A 218 28.57 -11.23 -8.29
N ALA A 219 29.04 -12.48 -8.28
CA ALA A 219 30.33 -12.86 -8.82
C ALA A 219 30.31 -13.06 -10.33
N ASP A 220 29.12 -13.35 -10.88
CA ASP A 220 28.90 -13.52 -12.32
C ASP A 220 27.52 -12.92 -12.71
N GLY A 221 27.20 -12.86 -14.02
CA GLY A 221 25.94 -12.34 -14.53
C GLY A 221 24.81 -13.37 -14.60
N LYS A 222 24.95 -14.53 -13.94
CA LYS A 222 23.97 -15.61 -14.02
C LYS A 222 22.93 -15.48 -12.89
N ILE A 223 21.65 -15.39 -13.28
CA ILE A 223 20.52 -15.39 -12.36
C ILE A 223 19.78 -16.71 -12.49
N VAL A 224 19.44 -17.34 -11.36
CA VAL A 224 18.72 -18.62 -11.29
C VAL A 224 17.44 -18.44 -10.46
N ALA A 225 16.47 -19.34 -10.64
CA ALA A 225 15.28 -19.35 -9.80
C ALA A 225 15.64 -19.70 -8.34
N PRO A 226 15.12 -18.96 -7.35
CA PRO A 226 15.42 -19.20 -5.93
C PRO A 226 14.72 -20.43 -5.35
N CYS A 227 13.72 -20.97 -6.05
CA CYS A 227 12.95 -22.15 -5.67
C CYS A 227 12.41 -22.85 -6.92
N ASP A 228 11.93 -24.07 -6.75
CA ASP A 228 11.24 -24.80 -7.80
C ASP A 228 9.92 -24.10 -8.14
N GLY A 229 9.62 -23.99 -9.44
CA GLY A 229 8.41 -23.31 -9.90
C GLY A 229 8.19 -23.44 -11.40
N GLU A 230 7.04 -22.97 -11.86
CA GLU A 230 6.66 -22.95 -13.29
C GLU A 230 6.78 -21.51 -13.83
N VAL A 231 7.45 -21.35 -14.95
CA VAL A 231 7.54 -20.05 -15.63
C VAL A 231 6.20 -19.75 -16.29
N SER A 232 5.42 -18.84 -15.70
CA SER A 232 4.10 -18.47 -16.22
C SER A 232 4.16 -17.38 -17.29
N ASN A 233 5.21 -16.54 -17.32
CA ASN A 233 5.32 -15.46 -18.28
C ASN A 233 6.77 -15.04 -18.53
N ILE A 234 7.12 -14.70 -19.76
CA ILE A 234 8.42 -14.15 -20.15
C ILE A 234 8.15 -12.87 -20.94
N PHE A 235 8.75 -11.75 -20.52
CA PHE A 235 8.69 -10.47 -21.23
C PHE A 235 10.00 -10.25 -21.99
N GLU A 236 9.89 -9.93 -23.29
CA GLU A 236 11.02 -9.44 -24.07
C GLU A 236 11.33 -7.98 -23.65
N THR A 237 12.59 -7.72 -23.32
CA THR A 237 13.11 -6.39 -22.95
C THR A 237 13.84 -5.73 -24.11
#